data_7cdf3dfeedd3c3c503d2e24bd6bd79fa
#
_entry.id   7cdf3dfeedd3c3c503d2e24bd6bd79fa
#
_cell.length_a   1.000
_cell.length_b   1.000
_cell.length_c   1.000
_cell.angle_alpha   90.00
_cell.angle_beta   90.00
_cell.angle_gamma   90.00
#
_symmetry.space_group_name_H-M   'P 1'
#
loop_
_entity.id
_entity.type
_entity.pdbx_description
1 polymer ?
#
loop_
_entity_poly.entity_id
_entity_poly.type
_entity_poly.pdbx_seq_one_letter_code
_entity_poly.pdbx_strand_id
1 'polypeptide(L)'
;DGAEKVIELIRAGQTFAEAMMFMEGGFYPVNAQAVTESRLIRVEMAMFRDLLEHSPKTSLKILGYMSQRLHGLVQEIDQLSLQNAKMRVIQYLLRELPAEAVSPCQVQWNTPKTVLASRLSVRPETFSRILKQLTQEQLIKVDKKSIAILDIDGLKAY
;
A
#
# COMPACT_ATOMS: atom_id res chain seq x y z
N ASP A 1 18.49 6.18 17.68
CA ASP A 1 18.42 6.59 16.26
C ASP A 1 17.19 7.49 16.10
N GLY A 2 17.45 8.83 16.04
CA GLY A 2 16.39 9.84 15.89
C GLY A 2 16.06 10.11 14.43
N ALA A 3 15.77 9.07 13.64
CA ALA A 3 15.34 9.27 12.27
C ALA A 3 13.92 9.84 12.27
N GLU A 4 13.76 11.06 11.76
CA GLU A 4 12.47 11.69 11.58
C GLU A 4 11.70 10.95 10.47
N LYS A 5 10.47 10.56 10.78
CA LYS A 5 9.57 9.94 9.80
C LYS A 5 8.54 10.97 9.36
N VAL A 6 8.53 11.28 8.08
CA VAL A 6 7.46 12.07 7.47
C VAL A 6 6.21 11.20 7.38
N ILE A 7 5.14 11.62 8.06
CA ILE A 7 3.86 10.91 8.09
C ILE A 7 2.99 11.36 6.92
N GLU A 8 2.99 12.66 6.63
CA GLU A 8 2.14 13.25 5.59
C GLU A 8 2.73 14.52 5.01
N LEU A 9 2.48 14.77 3.74
CA LEU A 9 2.79 16.03 3.07
C LEU A 9 1.48 16.79 2.80
N ILE A 10 1.32 17.94 3.46
CA ILE A 10 0.15 18.80 3.33
C ILE A 10 0.37 19.77 2.16
N ARG A 11 -0.59 19.84 1.25
CA ARG A 11 -0.54 20.70 0.08
C ARG A 11 -1.48 21.89 0.23
N ALA A 12 -1.32 22.90 -0.63
CA ALA A 12 -2.21 24.04 -0.67
C ALA A 12 -3.68 23.61 -0.83
N GLY A 13 -4.55 24.19 -0.02
CA GLY A 13 -6.00 23.88 0.03
C GLY A 13 -6.36 22.68 0.91
N GLN A 14 -5.39 22.02 1.53
CA GLN A 14 -5.65 20.94 2.49
C GLN A 14 -5.63 21.47 3.93
N THR A 15 -6.35 20.77 4.80
CA THR A 15 -6.36 21.00 6.25
C THR A 15 -5.49 19.96 6.95
N PHE A 16 -5.02 20.28 8.13
CA PHE A 16 -4.31 19.33 9.01
C PHE A 16 -4.64 19.63 10.48
N ALA A 17 -4.39 18.67 11.33
CA ALA A 17 -4.65 18.74 12.77
C ALA A 17 -6.14 18.84 13.17
N GLU A 18 -7.07 18.66 12.24
CA GLU A 18 -8.52 18.65 12.50
C GLU A 18 -8.95 17.56 13.50
N ALA A 19 -8.21 16.45 13.56
CA ALA A 19 -8.49 15.38 14.52
C ALA A 19 -8.44 15.84 15.98
N MET A 20 -7.64 16.87 16.27
CA MET A 20 -7.48 17.43 17.61
C MET A 20 -8.77 18.00 18.19
N MET A 21 -9.72 18.37 17.34
CA MET A 21 -11.02 18.88 17.79
C MET A 21 -11.92 17.80 18.38
N PHE A 22 -11.64 16.54 18.03
CA PHE A 22 -12.44 15.38 18.39
C PHE A 22 -11.72 14.47 19.41
N MET A 23 -10.45 14.77 19.72
CA MET A 23 -9.63 13.99 20.67
C MET A 23 -9.58 14.72 22.02
N GLU A 24 -9.79 14.00 23.09
CA GLU A 24 -9.53 14.48 24.45
C GLU A 24 -8.01 14.55 24.68
N GLY A 25 -7.52 15.66 25.24
CA GLY A 25 -6.12 15.78 25.67
C GLY A 25 -5.29 16.90 25.07
N GLY A 26 -5.70 17.53 23.98
CA GLY A 26 -5.12 18.79 23.46
C GLY A 26 -3.66 18.75 22.98
N PHE A 27 -3.07 17.58 22.80
CA PHE A 27 -1.69 17.41 22.33
C PHE A 27 -1.61 17.05 20.86
N TYR A 28 -0.75 17.74 20.12
CA TYR A 28 -0.38 17.32 18.77
C TYR A 28 0.59 16.15 18.85
N PRO A 29 0.23 14.96 18.35
CA PRO A 29 1.09 13.79 18.44
C PRO A 29 2.30 13.84 17.49
N VAL A 30 2.35 14.86 16.63
CA VAL A 30 3.38 15.06 15.60
C VAL A 30 3.74 16.53 15.46
N ASN A 31 4.93 16.80 14.95
CA ASN A 31 5.37 18.14 14.57
C ASN A 31 4.94 18.46 13.14
N ALA A 32 4.68 19.74 12.84
CA ALA A 32 4.50 20.23 11.51
C ALA A 32 5.64 21.18 11.14
N GLN A 33 6.23 20.96 9.95
CA GLN A 33 7.33 21.76 9.44
C GLN A 33 7.02 22.23 8.01
N ALA A 34 7.22 23.52 7.74
CA ALA A 34 7.10 24.05 6.40
C ALA A 34 8.33 23.63 5.57
N VAL A 35 8.11 22.94 4.46
CA VAL A 35 9.16 22.52 3.51
C VAL A 35 9.50 23.65 2.53
N THR A 36 8.52 24.51 2.26
CA THR A 36 8.64 25.71 1.42
C THR A 36 7.96 26.88 2.10
N GLU A 37 8.17 28.12 1.61
CA GLU A 37 7.43 29.29 2.06
C GLU A 37 5.93 29.01 1.95
N SER A 38 5.22 29.16 3.07
CA SER A 38 3.82 28.74 3.19
C SER A 38 2.98 29.81 3.91
N ARG A 39 1.73 29.95 3.48
CA ARG A 39 0.72 30.74 4.18
C ARG A 39 -0.32 29.81 4.78
N LEU A 40 -0.60 30.00 6.07
CA LEU A 40 -1.56 29.19 6.80
C LEU A 40 -2.73 30.06 7.29
N ILE A 41 -3.92 29.52 7.21
CA ILE A 41 -5.10 30.09 7.85
C ILE A 41 -5.31 29.32 9.15
N ARG A 42 -5.18 30.02 10.26
CA ARG A 42 -5.50 29.44 11.57
C ARG A 42 -7.01 29.55 11.80
N VAL A 43 -7.62 28.43 12.17
CA VAL A 43 -9.03 28.37 12.58
C VAL A 43 -9.08 27.92 14.03
N GLU A 44 -9.77 28.67 14.89
CA GLU A 44 -9.94 28.29 16.29
C GLU A 44 -10.93 27.13 16.43
N MET A 45 -10.62 26.19 17.33
CA MET A 45 -11.44 24.98 17.52
C MET A 45 -12.89 25.29 17.88
N ALA A 46 -13.12 26.26 18.74
CA ALA A 46 -14.47 26.65 19.15
C ALA A 46 -15.30 27.20 17.96
N MET A 47 -14.68 28.07 17.16
CA MET A 47 -15.32 28.64 15.96
C MET A 47 -15.62 27.56 14.91
N PHE A 48 -14.69 26.61 14.73
CA PHE A 48 -14.88 25.54 13.76
C PHE A 48 -15.95 24.55 14.20
N ARG A 49 -16.03 24.23 15.50
CA ARG A 49 -17.09 23.40 16.08
C ARG A 49 -18.46 24.05 15.88
N ASP A 50 -18.58 25.33 16.23
CA ASP A 50 -19.81 26.11 16.02
C ASP A 50 -20.25 26.09 14.54
N LEU A 51 -19.30 26.26 13.61
CA LEU A 51 -19.57 26.18 12.19
C LEU A 51 -20.11 24.79 11.77
N LEU A 52 -19.57 23.72 12.33
CA LEU A 52 -20.03 22.37 12.03
C LEU A 52 -21.43 22.09 12.60
N GLU A 53 -21.73 22.59 13.79
CA GLU A 53 -23.04 22.43 14.44
C GLU A 53 -24.13 23.21 13.70
N HIS A 54 -23.83 24.42 13.19
CA HIS A 54 -24.80 25.28 12.55
C HIS A 54 -24.83 25.21 11.02
N SER A 55 -23.93 24.45 10.39
CA SER A 55 -23.88 24.28 8.93
C SER A 55 -23.82 22.82 8.50
N PRO A 56 -24.98 22.14 8.37
CA PRO A 56 -25.01 20.74 7.88
C PRO A 56 -24.32 20.55 6.52
N LYS A 57 -24.39 21.57 5.66
CA LYS A 57 -23.71 21.56 4.36
C LYS A 57 -22.19 21.50 4.50
N THR A 58 -21.61 22.22 5.46
CA THR A 58 -20.17 22.20 5.74
C THR A 58 -19.77 20.87 6.35
N SER A 59 -20.56 20.35 7.29
CA SER A 59 -20.33 19.06 7.92
C SER A 59 -20.33 17.91 6.90
N LEU A 60 -21.29 17.89 5.96
CA LEU A 60 -21.34 16.90 4.88
C LEU A 60 -20.14 17.01 3.94
N LYS A 61 -19.64 18.22 3.64
CA LYS A 61 -18.43 18.41 2.83
C LYS A 61 -17.20 17.82 3.52
N ILE A 62 -17.04 18.04 4.81
CA ILE A 62 -15.93 17.52 5.60
C ILE A 62 -15.99 16.00 5.69
N LEU A 63 -17.17 15.44 5.96
CA LEU A 63 -17.37 13.99 5.95
C LEU A 63 -17.03 13.37 4.60
N GLY A 64 -17.42 14.00 3.50
CA GLY A 64 -17.07 13.59 2.14
C GLY A 64 -15.56 13.60 1.91
N TYR A 65 -14.88 14.67 2.32
CA TYR A 65 -13.42 14.76 2.24
C TYR A 65 -12.71 13.69 3.08
N MET A 66 -13.13 13.49 4.33
CA MET A 66 -12.58 12.46 5.20
C MET A 66 -12.80 11.04 4.64
N SER A 67 -13.99 10.80 4.05
CA SER A 67 -14.29 9.52 3.40
C SER A 67 -13.36 9.26 2.20
N GLN A 68 -13.13 10.25 1.35
CA GLN A 68 -12.20 10.14 0.21
C GLN A 68 -10.77 9.88 0.69
N ARG A 69 -10.33 10.58 1.74
CA ARG A 69 -9.00 10.39 2.32
C ARG A 69 -8.82 8.99 2.91
N LEU A 70 -9.82 8.51 3.64
CA LEU A 70 -9.82 7.16 4.18
C LEU A 70 -9.75 6.10 3.05
N HIS A 71 -10.52 6.30 1.99
CA HIS A 71 -10.49 5.40 0.83
C HIS A 71 -9.11 5.39 0.15
N GLY A 72 -8.46 6.55 0.02
CA GLY A 72 -7.09 6.64 -0.48
C GLY A 72 -6.07 5.88 0.38
N LEU A 73 -6.15 6.01 1.71
CA LEU A 73 -5.28 5.27 2.64
C LEU A 73 -5.50 3.75 2.55
N VAL A 74 -6.75 3.29 2.42
CA VAL A 74 -7.05 1.87 2.21
C VAL A 74 -6.42 1.35 0.92
N GLN A 75 -6.50 2.12 -0.17
CA GLN A 75 -5.85 1.76 -1.44
C GLN A 75 -4.32 1.69 -1.31
N GLU A 76 -3.70 2.60 -0.58
CA GLU A 76 -2.27 2.58 -0.33
C GLU A 76 -1.84 1.35 0.47
N ILE A 77 -2.59 1.00 1.52
CA ILE A 77 -2.36 -0.23 2.29
C ILE A 77 -2.49 -1.47 1.40
N ASP A 78 -3.49 -1.51 0.53
CA ASP A 78 -3.70 -2.62 -0.41
C ASP A 78 -2.54 -2.75 -1.40
N GLN A 79 -2.01 -1.63 -1.92
CA GLN A 79 -0.85 -1.63 -2.81
C GLN A 79 0.42 -2.13 -2.10
N LEU A 80 0.71 -1.63 -0.89
CA LEU A 80 1.85 -2.08 -0.09
C LEU A 80 1.74 -3.57 0.26
N SER A 81 0.55 -4.03 0.62
CA SER A 81 0.29 -5.44 0.91
C SER A 81 0.49 -6.32 -0.33
N LEU A 82 0.07 -5.86 -1.50
CA LEU A 82 0.24 -6.57 -2.76
C LEU A 82 1.72 -6.65 -3.18
N GLN A 83 2.50 -5.56 -3.04
CA GLN A 83 3.93 -5.56 -3.32
C GLN A 83 4.67 -6.56 -2.42
N ASN A 84 4.40 -6.56 -1.12
CA ASN A 84 4.97 -7.52 -0.19
C ASN A 84 4.60 -8.98 -0.55
N ALA A 85 3.36 -9.22 -0.99
CA ALA A 85 2.92 -10.54 -1.43
C ALA A 85 3.62 -10.96 -2.73
N LYS A 86 3.77 -10.05 -3.70
CA LYS A 86 4.48 -10.27 -4.96
C LYS A 86 5.94 -10.67 -4.71
N MET A 87 6.62 -9.94 -3.81
CA MET A 87 8.00 -10.25 -3.43
C MET A 87 8.13 -11.66 -2.82
N ARG A 88 7.22 -12.07 -1.92
CA ARG A 88 7.23 -13.42 -1.35
C ARG A 88 7.05 -14.51 -2.41
N VAL A 89 6.18 -14.27 -3.38
CA VAL A 89 5.97 -15.22 -4.50
C VAL A 89 7.21 -15.30 -5.37
N ILE A 90 7.82 -14.19 -5.74
CA ILE A 90 9.05 -14.15 -6.54
C ILE A 90 10.19 -14.85 -5.82
N GLN A 91 10.43 -14.55 -4.55
CA GLN A 91 11.48 -15.20 -3.76
C GLN A 91 11.26 -16.72 -3.65
N TYR A 92 10.01 -17.15 -3.53
CA TYR A 92 9.69 -18.57 -3.55
C TYR A 92 10.08 -19.19 -4.90
N LEU A 93 9.68 -18.60 -6.02
CA LEU A 93 10.02 -19.11 -7.35
C LEU A 93 11.54 -19.18 -7.59
N LEU A 94 12.27 -18.16 -7.14
CA LEU A 94 13.73 -18.12 -7.26
C LEU A 94 14.42 -19.20 -6.40
N ARG A 95 13.86 -19.54 -5.24
CA ARG A 95 14.39 -20.63 -4.36
C ARG A 95 14.18 -22.03 -4.91
N GLU A 96 13.15 -22.22 -5.72
CA GLU A 96 12.87 -23.51 -6.36
C GLU A 96 13.74 -23.74 -7.61
N LEU A 97 14.53 -22.74 -8.03
CA LEU A 97 15.47 -22.89 -9.14
C LEU A 97 16.71 -23.72 -8.73
N PRO A 98 17.22 -24.57 -9.62
CA PRO A 98 18.56 -25.16 -9.47
C PRO A 98 19.65 -24.07 -9.34
N ALA A 99 20.76 -24.39 -8.66
CA ALA A 99 21.86 -23.44 -8.41
C ALA A 99 22.45 -22.82 -9.69
N GLU A 100 22.45 -23.57 -10.80
CA GLU A 100 22.99 -23.16 -12.10
C GLU A 100 21.88 -22.95 -13.15
N ALA A 101 20.68 -22.54 -12.70
CA ALA A 101 19.56 -22.31 -13.62
C ALA A 101 19.82 -21.16 -14.58
N VAL A 102 19.57 -21.40 -15.87
CA VAL A 102 19.64 -20.42 -16.96
C VAL A 102 18.23 -20.25 -17.54
N SER A 103 17.87 -19.03 -17.90
CA SER A 103 16.59 -18.76 -18.55
C SER A 103 16.52 -19.34 -19.97
N PRO A 104 15.40 -19.97 -20.37
CA PRO A 104 14.23 -20.34 -19.58
C PRO A 104 14.47 -21.61 -18.74
N CYS A 105 13.96 -21.65 -17.51
CA CYS A 105 14.06 -22.81 -16.64
C CYS A 105 12.67 -23.28 -16.17
N GLN A 106 12.42 -24.58 -16.12
CA GLN A 106 11.16 -25.15 -15.63
C GLN A 106 11.26 -25.56 -14.18
N VAL A 107 10.32 -25.09 -13.37
CA VAL A 107 10.11 -25.51 -11.99
C VAL A 107 8.87 -26.41 -11.93
N GLN A 108 9.02 -27.64 -11.43
CA GLN A 108 7.89 -28.54 -11.23
C GLN A 108 7.05 -28.11 -10.04
N TRP A 109 5.76 -28.04 -10.25
CA TRP A 109 4.82 -27.57 -9.25
C TRP A 109 3.90 -28.71 -8.79
N ASN A 110 4.37 -29.51 -7.86
CA ASN A 110 3.62 -30.66 -7.35
C ASN A 110 2.63 -30.30 -6.23
N THR A 111 2.66 -29.05 -5.77
CA THR A 111 1.83 -28.58 -4.65
C THR A 111 0.64 -27.77 -5.17
N PRO A 112 -0.58 -28.00 -4.67
CA PRO A 112 -1.76 -27.17 -5.02
C PRO A 112 -1.53 -25.70 -4.76
N LYS A 113 -2.01 -24.82 -5.66
CA LYS A 113 -1.85 -23.36 -5.55
C LYS A 113 -2.38 -22.80 -4.23
N THR A 114 -3.45 -23.37 -3.69
CA THR A 114 -4.03 -22.98 -2.40
C THR A 114 -3.09 -23.25 -1.23
N VAL A 115 -2.38 -24.37 -1.26
CA VAL A 115 -1.39 -24.74 -0.23
C VAL A 115 -0.17 -23.82 -0.31
N LEU A 116 0.31 -23.50 -1.52
CA LEU A 116 1.41 -22.56 -1.72
C LEU A 116 1.02 -21.14 -1.29
N ALA A 117 -0.16 -20.68 -1.64
CA ALA A 117 -0.67 -19.40 -1.21
C ALA A 117 -0.70 -19.30 0.33
N SER A 118 -1.20 -20.34 1.00
CA SER A 118 -1.19 -20.43 2.46
C SER A 118 0.23 -20.40 3.03
N ARG A 119 1.17 -21.20 2.48
CA ARG A 119 2.58 -21.24 2.90
C ARG A 119 3.26 -19.87 2.77
N LEU A 120 2.90 -19.10 1.75
CA LEU A 120 3.43 -17.75 1.51
C LEU A 120 2.68 -16.67 2.27
N SER A 121 1.67 -17.01 3.07
CA SER A 121 0.78 -16.07 3.76
C SER A 121 0.15 -15.07 2.77
N VAL A 122 -0.33 -15.59 1.65
CA VAL A 122 -1.00 -14.83 0.59
C VAL A 122 -2.38 -15.44 0.36
N ARG A 123 -3.39 -14.61 0.16
CA ARG A 123 -4.74 -15.11 -0.20
C ARG A 123 -4.70 -15.78 -1.58
N PRO A 124 -5.42 -16.89 -1.80
CA PRO A 124 -5.41 -17.62 -3.08
C PRO A 124 -5.72 -16.76 -4.31
N GLU A 125 -6.65 -15.81 -4.16
CA GLU A 125 -7.02 -14.88 -5.23
C GLU A 125 -5.86 -13.92 -5.55
N THR A 126 -5.21 -13.38 -4.51
CA THR A 126 -4.03 -12.51 -4.64
C THR A 126 -2.87 -13.26 -5.27
N PHE A 127 -2.63 -14.51 -4.85
CA PHE A 127 -1.61 -15.37 -5.43
C PHE A 127 -1.85 -15.61 -6.93
N SER A 128 -3.09 -15.92 -7.31
CA SER A 128 -3.48 -16.10 -8.71
C SER A 128 -3.31 -14.82 -9.53
N ARG A 129 -3.64 -13.66 -8.96
CA ARG A 129 -3.45 -12.34 -9.58
C ARG A 129 -1.97 -12.03 -9.80
N ILE A 130 -1.12 -12.32 -8.82
CA ILE A 130 0.33 -12.13 -8.94
C ILE A 130 0.91 -13.00 -10.07
N LEU A 131 0.55 -14.29 -10.13
CA LEU A 131 1.01 -15.17 -11.20
C LEU A 131 0.57 -14.68 -12.59
N LYS A 132 -0.67 -14.21 -12.70
CA LYS A 132 -1.18 -13.62 -13.95
C LYS A 132 -0.37 -12.36 -14.33
N GLN A 133 -0.06 -11.50 -13.38
CA GLN A 133 0.74 -10.30 -13.59
C GLN A 133 2.15 -10.65 -14.07
N LEU A 134 2.86 -11.56 -13.39
CA LEU A 134 4.19 -12.01 -13.80
C LEU A 134 4.18 -12.67 -15.19
N THR A 135 3.07 -13.33 -15.56
CA THR A 135 2.88 -13.88 -16.91
C THR A 135 2.70 -12.80 -17.96
N GLN A 136 1.93 -11.74 -17.65
CA GLN A 136 1.74 -10.59 -18.54
C GLN A 136 3.05 -9.81 -18.75
N GLU A 137 3.90 -9.75 -17.73
CA GLU A 137 5.24 -9.14 -17.77
C GLU A 137 6.27 -10.07 -18.46
N GLN A 138 5.84 -11.21 -18.98
CA GLN A 138 6.70 -12.21 -19.66
C GLN A 138 7.85 -12.77 -18.81
N LEU A 139 7.76 -12.67 -17.50
CA LEU A 139 8.75 -13.19 -16.57
C LEU A 139 8.58 -14.68 -16.31
N ILE A 140 7.33 -15.15 -16.35
CA ILE A 140 6.98 -16.56 -16.14
C ILE A 140 5.92 -17.04 -17.14
N LYS A 141 5.84 -18.35 -17.32
CA LYS A 141 4.71 -19.00 -18.01
C LYS A 141 4.18 -20.12 -17.10
N VAL A 142 2.90 -20.02 -16.75
CA VAL A 142 2.25 -20.99 -15.86
C VAL A 142 1.59 -22.08 -16.68
N ASP A 143 1.94 -23.32 -16.42
CA ASP A 143 1.24 -24.52 -16.91
C ASP A 143 0.56 -25.24 -15.73
N LYS A 144 -0.27 -26.26 -16.00
CA LYS A 144 -1.09 -26.94 -14.96
C LYS A 144 -0.25 -27.49 -13.80
N LYS A 145 0.94 -28.01 -14.07
CA LYS A 145 1.83 -28.67 -13.08
C LYS A 145 3.26 -28.13 -13.06
N SER A 146 3.54 -27.07 -13.81
CA SER A 146 4.87 -26.48 -13.89
C SER A 146 4.80 -24.96 -14.10
N ILE A 147 5.86 -24.28 -13.72
CA ILE A 147 6.11 -22.88 -14.09
C ILE A 147 7.42 -22.84 -14.86
N ALA A 148 7.37 -22.30 -16.06
CA ALA A 148 8.58 -21.90 -16.76
C ALA A 148 8.93 -20.48 -16.35
N ILE A 149 10.11 -20.29 -15.80
CA ILE A 149 10.69 -18.96 -15.54
C ILE A 149 11.40 -18.55 -16.81
N LEU A 150 10.86 -17.52 -17.46
CA LEU A 150 11.33 -17.05 -18.77
C LEU A 150 12.50 -16.08 -18.63
N ASP A 151 12.50 -15.27 -17.57
CA ASP A 151 13.52 -14.27 -17.29
C ASP A 151 13.85 -14.26 -15.78
N ILE A 152 14.96 -14.93 -15.44
CA ILE A 152 15.43 -15.03 -14.05
C ILE A 152 15.97 -13.69 -13.55
N ASP A 153 16.67 -12.95 -14.40
CA ASP A 153 17.28 -11.68 -14.02
C ASP A 153 16.20 -10.60 -13.86
N GLY A 154 15.18 -10.61 -14.70
CA GLY A 154 13.99 -9.79 -14.52
C GLY A 154 13.25 -10.07 -13.21
N LEU A 155 13.16 -11.34 -12.78
CA LEU A 155 12.61 -11.67 -11.45
C LEU A 155 13.49 -11.22 -10.29
N LYS A 156 14.81 -11.24 -10.43
CA LYS A 156 15.75 -10.76 -9.39
C LYS A 156 15.78 -9.25 -9.26
N ALA A 157 15.42 -8.54 -10.32
CA ALA A 157 15.38 -7.07 -10.33
C ALA A 157 14.19 -6.46 -9.56
N TYR A 158 13.22 -7.30 -9.14
CA TYR A 158 12.14 -6.89 -8.23
C TYR A 158 12.61 -6.77 -6.80
#